data_f93781ca8459018ea621f91efa687ab4
#
_entry.id   f93781ca8459018ea621f91efa687ab4
#
_cell.length_a   1.000
_cell.length_b   1.000
_cell.length_c   1.000
_cell.angle_alpha   90.00
_cell.angle_beta   90.00
_cell.angle_gamma   90.00
#
_symmetry.space_group_name_H-M   'P 1'
#
loop_
_entity.id
_entity.type
_entity.pdbx_description
1 polymer ?
#
loop_
_entity_poly.entity_id
_entity_poly.type
_entity_poly.pdbx_seq_one_letter_code
_entity_poly.pdbx_strand_id
1 'polypeptide(L)'
;PPIIGYVDPDSREARLGIQPGDQIVSVEGKPISSWQEVQEATILARSTNLTVVIARVGQFTNTYELNTVVSEALGLKVLNLDPRDHPVIRRVLSGSAAEAAGLKAGDEILSFAQVPLHGADQFIKLVQKRPGESHDIIIRRAGARQTLQVTPRLDPGVKVGRIGAEIGTGKPVYRIEHISPWTQIASVLERTISTFSALFHSKQTGVGLKDLSGPPGILAILAAYVNSDWRLALSFLVLLNINLAIINLFPMPVLDGGHIVMACVERLFGRPLPGRLVEYTNTAFAMLLIGFMLYVSFNDVRRFSLFRSMFKQEVTIEKPESAPDGGR
;
A
#
# COMPACT_ATOMS: atom_id res chain seq x y z
N PRO A 1 6.33 9.12 -10.85
CA PRO A 1 6.69 10.12 -9.84
C PRO A 1 5.50 10.41 -8.91
N PRO A 2 5.70 10.67 -7.63
CA PRO A 2 4.66 10.93 -6.66
C PRO A 2 4.13 12.37 -6.77
N ILE A 3 3.35 12.62 -7.82
CA ILE A 3 2.75 13.93 -8.08
C ILE A 3 1.43 14.03 -7.33
N ILE A 4 1.22 15.16 -6.65
CA ILE A 4 -0.01 15.49 -5.95
C ILE A 4 -1.09 15.83 -6.98
N GLY A 5 -2.21 15.13 -6.97
CA GLY A 5 -3.34 15.36 -7.87
C GLY A 5 -4.40 16.26 -7.27
N TYR A 6 -4.64 16.12 -5.97
CA TYR A 6 -5.64 16.90 -5.26
C TYR A 6 -5.20 17.26 -3.84
N VAL A 7 -5.52 18.47 -3.45
CA VAL A 7 -5.38 19.01 -2.09
C VAL A 7 -6.73 19.61 -1.71
N ASP A 8 -7.27 19.18 -0.57
CA ASP A 8 -8.56 19.73 -0.09
C ASP A 8 -8.39 21.24 0.21
N PRO A 9 -9.17 22.12 -0.43
CA PRO A 9 -9.05 23.58 -0.25
C PRO A 9 -9.20 24.05 1.20
N ASP A 10 -9.96 23.31 2.01
CA ASP A 10 -10.20 23.63 3.43
C ASP A 10 -9.14 23.01 4.35
N SER A 11 -8.19 22.25 3.81
CA SER A 11 -7.17 21.54 4.56
C SER A 11 -6.05 22.45 5.06
N ARG A 12 -5.26 21.92 6.02
CA ARG A 12 -4.03 22.57 6.48
C ARG A 12 -2.99 22.60 5.36
N GLU A 13 -2.93 21.54 4.55
CA GLU A 13 -2.00 21.38 3.43
C GLU A 13 -2.19 22.49 2.39
N ALA A 14 -3.44 22.82 2.06
CA ALA A 14 -3.75 23.96 1.16
C ALA A 14 -3.30 25.30 1.77
N ARG A 15 -3.52 25.51 3.08
CA ARG A 15 -3.08 26.73 3.79
C ARG A 15 -1.57 26.88 3.87
N LEU A 16 -0.83 25.75 3.87
CA LEU A 16 0.64 25.73 3.76
C LEU A 16 1.14 26.02 2.35
N GLY A 17 0.22 26.18 1.37
CA GLY A 17 0.55 26.50 -0.01
C GLY A 17 0.89 25.31 -0.89
N ILE A 18 0.62 24.09 -0.45
CA ILE A 18 0.76 22.86 -1.26
C ILE A 18 -0.34 22.88 -2.32
N GLN A 19 0.01 22.57 -3.57
CA GLN A 19 -0.89 22.65 -4.72
C GLN A 19 -0.88 21.35 -5.54
N PRO A 20 -1.97 21.05 -6.27
CA PRO A 20 -1.96 20.03 -7.30
C PRO A 20 -0.85 20.29 -8.32
N GLY A 21 -0.11 19.24 -8.68
CA GLY A 21 1.07 19.31 -9.55
C GLY A 21 2.41 19.33 -8.79
N ASP A 22 2.42 19.64 -7.49
CA ASP A 22 3.61 19.50 -6.66
C ASP A 22 4.04 18.03 -6.57
N GLN A 23 5.34 17.78 -6.42
CA GLN A 23 5.92 16.42 -6.32
C GLN A 23 6.53 16.20 -4.95
N ILE A 24 6.18 15.08 -4.30
CA ILE A 24 6.83 14.66 -3.07
C ILE A 24 8.20 14.08 -3.42
N VAL A 25 9.27 14.62 -2.82
CA VAL A 25 10.66 14.22 -3.06
C VAL A 25 11.16 13.30 -1.96
N SER A 26 10.82 13.59 -0.70
CA SER A 26 11.18 12.73 0.43
C SER A 26 10.15 12.80 1.55
N VAL A 27 10.08 11.73 2.34
CA VAL A 27 9.28 11.62 3.57
C VAL A 27 10.22 11.13 4.68
N GLU A 28 10.29 11.85 5.80
CA GLU A 28 11.17 11.53 6.92
C GLU A 28 12.66 11.34 6.48
N GLY A 29 13.11 12.18 5.53
CA GLY A 29 14.46 12.10 4.96
C GLY A 29 14.69 10.95 3.97
N LYS A 30 13.71 10.06 3.74
CA LYS A 30 13.80 8.99 2.75
C LYS A 30 13.40 9.51 1.37
N PRO A 31 14.24 9.36 0.33
CA PRO A 31 13.88 9.70 -1.04
C PRO A 31 12.69 8.86 -1.51
N ILE A 32 11.76 9.49 -2.23
CA ILE A 32 10.53 8.86 -2.71
C ILE A 32 10.47 8.94 -4.23
N SER A 33 10.25 7.81 -4.88
CA SER A 33 10.14 7.68 -6.33
C SER A 33 8.71 7.38 -6.81
N SER A 34 7.87 6.84 -5.93
CA SER A 34 6.52 6.41 -6.23
C SER A 34 5.51 6.79 -5.13
N TRP A 35 4.23 6.86 -5.48
CA TRP A 35 3.17 7.09 -4.49
C TRP A 35 3.04 5.93 -3.49
N GLN A 36 3.36 4.71 -3.92
CA GLN A 36 3.41 3.56 -3.03
C GLN A 36 4.45 3.73 -1.92
N GLU A 37 5.62 4.29 -2.24
CA GLU A 37 6.65 4.59 -1.25
C GLU A 37 6.22 5.70 -0.28
N VAL A 38 5.46 6.71 -0.75
CA VAL A 38 4.83 7.71 0.13
C VAL A 38 3.93 7.03 1.15
N GLN A 39 3.05 6.13 0.70
CA GLN A 39 2.15 5.39 1.58
C GLN A 39 2.91 4.51 2.57
N GLU A 40 3.90 3.75 2.09
CA GLU A 40 4.73 2.88 2.92
C GLU A 40 5.48 3.67 4.00
N ALA A 41 6.14 4.76 3.62
CA ALA A 41 6.86 5.63 4.55
C ALA A 41 5.91 6.24 5.60
N THR A 42 4.70 6.64 5.18
CA THR A 42 3.69 7.23 6.09
C THR A 42 3.14 6.19 7.06
N ILE A 43 2.80 4.98 6.60
CA ILE A 43 2.26 3.91 7.44
C ILE A 43 3.28 3.45 8.48
N LEU A 44 4.54 3.29 8.06
CA LEU A 44 5.61 2.79 8.93
C LEU A 44 6.19 3.86 9.85
N ALA A 45 5.88 5.13 9.64
CA ALA A 45 6.35 6.23 10.47
C ALA A 45 5.83 6.12 11.90
N ARG A 46 6.71 6.40 12.88
CA ARG A 46 6.35 6.39 14.31
C ARG A 46 5.58 7.65 14.72
N SER A 47 5.89 8.78 14.07
CA SER A 47 5.25 10.06 14.33
C SER A 47 3.93 10.18 13.55
N THR A 48 3.02 10.98 14.09
CA THR A 48 1.83 11.45 13.36
C THR A 48 2.09 12.75 12.62
N ASN A 49 3.19 13.44 12.93
CA ASN A 49 3.67 14.63 12.23
C ASN A 49 4.95 14.25 11.47
N LEU A 50 4.92 14.37 10.14
CA LEU A 50 6.00 13.90 9.26
C LEU A 50 6.65 15.07 8.54
N THR A 51 7.97 15.00 8.44
CA THR A 51 8.76 15.93 7.62
C THR A 51 8.69 15.49 6.16
N VAL A 52 8.07 16.30 5.31
CA VAL A 52 7.87 16.01 3.88
C VAL A 52 8.52 17.09 3.04
N VAL A 53 9.40 16.70 2.13
CA VAL A 53 10.02 17.61 1.16
C VAL A 53 9.24 17.54 -0.14
N ILE A 54 8.78 18.70 -0.60
CA ILE A 54 7.96 18.85 -1.80
C ILE A 54 8.66 19.78 -2.78
N ALA A 55 8.74 19.35 -4.05
CA ALA A 55 9.27 20.13 -5.15
C ALA A 55 8.11 20.65 -6.03
N ARG A 56 8.19 21.90 -6.45
CA ARG A 56 7.32 22.48 -7.46
C ARG A 56 8.11 22.72 -8.74
N VAL A 57 7.51 22.42 -9.90
CA VAL A 57 8.17 22.61 -11.20
C VAL A 57 8.61 24.08 -11.35
N GLY A 58 9.92 24.29 -11.60
CA GLY A 58 10.52 25.61 -11.74
C GLY A 58 10.76 26.38 -10.44
N GLN A 59 10.57 25.76 -9.27
CA GLN A 59 10.82 26.37 -7.96
C GLN A 59 11.72 25.48 -7.11
N PHE A 60 12.20 26.05 -5.98
CA PHE A 60 12.98 25.29 -5.00
C PHE A 60 12.10 24.27 -4.26
N THR A 61 12.76 23.27 -3.67
CA THR A 61 12.13 22.33 -2.76
C THR A 61 11.84 23.00 -1.42
N ASN A 62 10.63 22.79 -0.91
CA ASN A 62 10.22 23.24 0.41
C ASN A 62 10.01 22.07 1.35
N THR A 63 10.31 22.27 2.62
CA THR A 63 10.09 21.28 3.66
C THR A 63 8.85 21.65 4.46
N TYR A 64 7.96 20.68 4.65
CA TYR A 64 6.71 20.85 5.37
C TYR A 64 6.60 19.83 6.49
N GLU A 65 6.00 20.25 7.60
CA GLU A 65 5.56 19.35 8.67
C GLU A 65 4.08 19.02 8.47
N LEU A 66 3.77 17.81 8.02
CA LEU A 66 2.41 17.36 7.70
C LEU A 66 1.90 16.34 8.69
N ASN A 67 0.67 16.52 9.15
CA ASN A 67 0.01 15.56 10.02
C ASN A 67 -0.57 14.41 9.19
N THR A 68 -0.42 13.19 9.70
CA THR A 68 -1.11 12.03 9.14
C THR A 68 -2.57 12.02 9.57
N VAL A 69 -3.43 11.53 8.69
CA VAL A 69 -4.84 11.22 8.96
C VAL A 69 -5.06 9.72 8.83
N VAL A 70 -6.11 9.19 9.47
CA VAL A 70 -6.51 7.80 9.26
C VAL A 70 -7.50 7.77 8.10
N SER A 71 -7.13 7.07 7.03
CA SER A 71 -8.02 6.87 5.88
C SER A 71 -9.22 6.03 6.29
N GLU A 72 -10.43 6.53 6.05
CA GLU A 72 -11.67 5.76 6.30
C GLU A 72 -11.75 4.50 5.42
N ALA A 73 -11.19 4.57 4.23
CA ALA A 73 -11.19 3.44 3.28
C ALA A 73 -10.19 2.34 3.66
N LEU A 74 -9.02 2.70 4.19
CA LEU A 74 -7.91 1.77 4.44
C LEU A 74 -7.72 1.44 5.92
N GLY A 75 -8.21 2.28 6.84
CA GLY A 75 -7.93 2.16 8.28
C GLY A 75 -6.46 2.38 8.65
N LEU A 76 -5.66 2.94 7.74
CA LEU A 76 -4.23 3.15 7.87
C LEU A 76 -3.91 4.65 7.87
N LYS A 77 -2.74 5.01 8.42
CA LYS A 77 -2.24 6.38 8.35
C LYS A 77 -1.87 6.74 6.91
N VAL A 78 -2.34 7.90 6.46
CA VAL A 78 -2.02 8.47 5.15
C VAL A 78 -1.74 9.97 5.31
N LEU A 79 -1.04 10.58 4.35
CA LEU A 79 -1.03 12.02 4.21
C LEU A 79 -2.38 12.46 3.65
N ASN A 80 -2.87 13.64 4.06
CA ASN A 80 -4.11 14.22 3.53
C ASN A 80 -3.86 14.86 2.15
N LEU A 81 -3.30 14.08 1.25
CA LEU A 81 -2.93 14.43 -0.12
C LEU A 81 -3.31 13.26 -1.03
N ASP A 82 -3.95 13.54 -2.15
CA ASP A 82 -4.29 12.53 -3.14
C ASP A 82 -3.25 12.46 -4.26
N PRO A 83 -2.96 11.26 -4.79
CA PRO A 83 -2.12 11.09 -5.96
C PRO A 83 -2.78 11.72 -7.20
N ARG A 84 -1.96 12.08 -8.20
CA ARG A 84 -2.46 12.45 -9.51
C ARG A 84 -2.92 11.23 -10.29
N ASP A 85 -4.11 10.76 -9.94
CA ASP A 85 -4.70 9.56 -10.51
C ASP A 85 -6.22 9.71 -10.57
N HIS A 86 -6.87 9.00 -11.49
CA HIS A 86 -8.32 9.00 -11.55
C HIS A 86 -8.88 7.89 -10.65
N PRO A 87 -9.97 8.16 -9.90
CA PRO A 87 -10.64 7.13 -9.13
C PRO A 87 -11.15 6.01 -10.03
N VAL A 88 -11.00 4.76 -9.61
CA VAL A 88 -11.49 3.58 -10.35
C VAL A 88 -12.50 2.83 -9.51
N ILE A 89 -13.62 2.45 -10.12
CA ILE A 89 -14.61 1.62 -9.47
C ILE A 89 -14.08 0.19 -9.39
N ARG A 90 -13.85 -0.30 -8.16
CA ARG A 90 -13.43 -1.68 -7.92
C ARG A 90 -14.61 -2.64 -7.85
N ARG A 91 -15.70 -2.21 -7.24
CA ARG A 91 -16.91 -3.01 -7.09
C ARG A 91 -18.13 -2.10 -6.98
N VAL A 92 -19.22 -2.53 -7.55
CA VAL A 92 -20.55 -1.93 -7.41
C VAL A 92 -21.41 -2.83 -6.53
N LEU A 93 -22.06 -2.25 -5.53
CA LEU A 93 -22.98 -2.98 -4.65
C LEU A 93 -24.33 -3.15 -5.34
N SER A 94 -24.93 -4.34 -5.21
CA SER A 94 -26.25 -4.60 -5.78
C SER A 94 -27.31 -3.74 -5.11
N GLY A 95 -28.28 -3.25 -5.89
CA GLY A 95 -29.33 -2.35 -5.44
C GLY A 95 -28.89 -0.92 -5.17
N SER A 96 -27.63 -0.58 -5.46
CA SER A 96 -27.07 0.74 -5.18
C SER A 96 -27.38 1.80 -6.25
N ALA A 97 -27.11 3.08 -5.93
CA ALA A 97 -27.20 4.18 -6.88
C ALA A 97 -26.21 4.02 -8.03
N ALA A 98 -25.02 3.46 -7.76
CA ALA A 98 -24.01 3.18 -8.78
C ALA A 98 -24.49 2.10 -9.77
N GLU A 99 -25.14 1.04 -9.29
CA GLU A 99 -25.71 0.01 -10.16
C GLU A 99 -26.85 0.60 -11.01
N ALA A 100 -27.77 1.36 -10.40
CA ALA A 100 -28.87 2.02 -11.11
C ALA A 100 -28.37 3.00 -12.18
N ALA A 101 -27.24 3.65 -11.97
CA ALA A 101 -26.56 4.53 -12.93
C ALA A 101 -25.83 3.77 -14.04
N GLY A 102 -25.73 2.43 -13.97
CA GLY A 102 -25.01 1.62 -14.94
C GLY A 102 -23.49 1.65 -14.80
N LEU A 103 -22.96 2.07 -13.65
CA LEU A 103 -21.54 2.00 -13.32
C LEU A 103 -21.08 0.54 -13.17
N LYS A 104 -19.86 0.24 -13.56
CA LYS A 104 -19.28 -1.11 -13.53
C LYS A 104 -17.89 -1.09 -12.92
N ALA A 105 -17.47 -2.24 -12.41
CA ALA A 105 -16.08 -2.43 -12.00
C ALA A 105 -15.14 -2.21 -13.20
N GLY A 106 -14.05 -1.47 -12.97
CA GLY A 106 -13.09 -1.06 -13.98
C GLY A 106 -13.38 0.31 -14.63
N ASP A 107 -14.51 0.95 -14.34
CA ASP A 107 -14.76 2.32 -14.78
C ASP A 107 -13.80 3.29 -14.10
N GLU A 108 -13.12 4.09 -14.86
CA GLU A 108 -12.28 5.17 -14.40
C GLU A 108 -13.09 6.48 -14.42
N ILE A 109 -13.15 7.15 -13.29
CA ILE A 109 -14.02 8.33 -13.13
C ILE A 109 -13.20 9.58 -13.44
N LEU A 110 -13.57 10.29 -14.51
CA LEU A 110 -12.86 11.47 -14.98
C LEU A 110 -13.41 12.76 -14.37
N SER A 111 -14.73 12.86 -14.19
CA SER A 111 -15.38 14.01 -13.56
C SER A 111 -16.69 13.61 -12.90
N PHE A 112 -17.10 14.38 -11.90
CA PHE A 112 -18.39 14.28 -11.23
C PHE A 112 -18.95 15.68 -10.97
N ALA A 113 -20.23 15.90 -11.28
CA ALA A 113 -20.89 17.20 -11.12
C ALA A 113 -20.09 18.34 -11.76
N GLN A 114 -19.56 18.14 -12.96
CA GLN A 114 -18.72 19.06 -13.75
C GLN A 114 -17.34 19.35 -13.13
N VAL A 115 -16.97 18.72 -12.02
CA VAL A 115 -15.65 18.86 -11.39
C VAL A 115 -14.72 17.76 -11.90
N PRO A 116 -13.58 18.10 -12.54
CA PRO A 116 -12.55 17.13 -12.89
C PRO A 116 -12.00 16.44 -11.63
N LEU A 117 -11.75 15.14 -11.72
CA LEU A 117 -11.30 14.35 -10.59
C LEU A 117 -9.85 13.90 -10.79
N HIS A 118 -9.04 14.08 -9.74
CA HIS A 118 -7.63 13.70 -9.67
C HIS A 118 -7.29 12.86 -8.44
N GLY A 119 -8.28 12.43 -7.67
CA GLY A 119 -8.08 11.62 -6.47
C GLY A 119 -9.37 10.94 -6.02
N ALA A 120 -9.22 9.82 -5.33
CA ALA A 120 -10.35 9.04 -4.81
C ALA A 120 -11.07 9.79 -3.68
N ASP A 121 -10.32 10.42 -2.77
CA ASP A 121 -10.89 11.17 -1.65
C ASP A 121 -11.64 12.42 -2.12
N GLN A 122 -11.16 13.09 -3.18
CA GLN A 122 -11.88 14.16 -3.84
C GLN A 122 -13.27 13.72 -4.30
N PHE A 123 -13.34 12.57 -4.98
CA PHE A 123 -14.61 12.03 -5.46
C PHE A 123 -15.55 11.67 -4.31
N ILE A 124 -15.03 10.98 -3.29
CA ILE A 124 -15.81 10.58 -2.12
C ILE A 124 -16.41 11.81 -1.42
N LYS A 125 -15.62 12.86 -1.16
CA LYS A 125 -16.08 14.12 -0.55
C LYS A 125 -17.14 14.82 -1.38
N LEU A 126 -16.99 14.83 -2.72
CA LEU A 126 -17.98 15.43 -3.62
C LEU A 126 -19.32 14.67 -3.60
N VAL A 127 -19.28 13.36 -3.57
CA VAL A 127 -20.48 12.50 -3.47
C VAL A 127 -21.16 12.68 -2.12
N GLN A 128 -20.39 12.71 -1.03
CA GLN A 128 -20.90 12.87 0.34
C GLN A 128 -21.67 14.18 0.54
N LYS A 129 -21.22 15.25 -0.10
CA LYS A 129 -21.83 16.61 0.01
C LYS A 129 -23.12 16.77 -0.80
N ARG A 130 -23.51 15.81 -1.66
CA ARG A 130 -24.63 15.96 -2.62
C ARG A 130 -25.64 14.78 -2.56
N PRO A 131 -26.24 14.47 -1.40
CA PRO A 131 -27.24 13.42 -1.31
C PRO A 131 -28.55 13.85 -2.00
N GLY A 132 -29.15 12.96 -2.78
CA GLY A 132 -30.45 13.15 -3.43
C GLY A 132 -30.43 13.99 -4.71
N GLU A 133 -29.30 14.56 -5.09
CA GLU A 133 -29.15 15.31 -6.32
C GLU A 133 -28.61 14.42 -7.45
N SER A 134 -29.23 14.50 -8.65
CA SER A 134 -28.75 13.79 -9.83
C SER A 134 -27.64 14.59 -10.51
N HIS A 135 -26.48 13.97 -10.69
CA HIS A 135 -25.33 14.60 -11.32
C HIS A 135 -24.76 13.75 -12.44
N ASP A 136 -24.20 14.43 -13.44
CA ASP A 136 -23.43 13.77 -14.48
C ASP A 136 -22.10 13.25 -13.91
N ILE A 137 -21.80 12.02 -14.26
CA ILE A 137 -20.50 11.38 -14.02
C ILE A 137 -19.91 10.97 -15.37
N ILE A 138 -18.72 11.49 -15.67
CA ILE A 138 -18.00 11.11 -16.88
C ILE A 138 -17.01 10.02 -16.51
N ILE A 139 -17.12 8.90 -17.18
CA ILE A 139 -16.25 7.75 -16.99
C ILE A 139 -15.46 7.42 -18.25
N ARG A 140 -14.37 6.70 -18.08
CA ARG A 140 -13.65 6.03 -19.16
C ARG A 140 -13.82 4.52 -18.97
N ARG A 141 -14.50 3.86 -19.92
CA ARG A 141 -14.74 2.42 -19.94
C ARG A 141 -14.16 1.84 -21.21
N ALA A 142 -13.23 0.88 -21.11
CA ALA A 142 -12.53 0.28 -22.25
C ALA A 142 -11.95 1.33 -23.24
N GLY A 143 -11.40 2.43 -22.72
CA GLY A 143 -10.82 3.53 -23.52
C GLY A 143 -11.83 4.58 -24.02
N ALA A 144 -13.13 4.29 -24.03
CA ALA A 144 -14.18 5.21 -24.47
C ALA A 144 -14.71 6.07 -23.31
N ARG A 145 -14.95 7.36 -23.55
CA ARG A 145 -15.62 8.25 -22.61
C ARG A 145 -17.13 8.04 -22.67
N GLN A 146 -17.78 7.94 -21.54
CA GLN A 146 -19.23 7.82 -21.41
C GLN A 146 -19.70 8.75 -20.30
N THR A 147 -20.84 9.38 -20.53
CA THR A 147 -21.53 10.19 -19.51
C THR A 147 -22.72 9.38 -18.99
N LEU A 148 -22.78 9.23 -17.68
CA LEU A 148 -23.88 8.57 -16.97
C LEU A 148 -24.45 9.56 -15.96
N GLN A 149 -25.67 9.32 -15.49
CA GLN A 149 -26.27 10.09 -14.40
C GLN A 149 -26.32 9.25 -13.14
N VAL A 150 -25.86 9.78 -12.02
CA VAL A 150 -25.91 9.12 -10.72
C VAL A 150 -26.51 10.04 -9.67
N THR A 151 -27.39 9.48 -8.86
CA THR A 151 -28.03 10.17 -7.73
C THR A 151 -27.54 9.54 -6.43
N PRO A 152 -26.61 10.17 -5.69
CA PRO A 152 -26.17 9.66 -4.41
C PRO A 152 -27.35 9.54 -3.44
N ARG A 153 -27.48 8.39 -2.78
CA ARG A 153 -28.52 8.19 -1.76
C ARG A 153 -28.05 8.68 -0.42
N LEU A 154 -28.93 9.28 0.37
CA LEU A 154 -28.62 9.66 1.75
C LEU A 154 -28.45 8.38 2.59
N ASP A 155 -27.28 8.23 3.21
CA ASP A 155 -27.05 7.20 4.23
C ASP A 155 -27.72 7.65 5.53
N PRO A 156 -28.72 6.93 6.06
CA PRO A 156 -29.43 7.35 7.26
C PRO A 156 -28.60 7.31 8.52
N GLY A 157 -27.52 6.51 8.55
CA GLY A 157 -26.64 6.39 9.72
C GLY A 157 -25.68 7.56 9.86
N VAL A 158 -25.07 8.00 8.73
CA VAL A 158 -23.99 9.02 8.73
C VAL A 158 -24.45 10.34 8.14
N LYS A 159 -25.67 10.41 7.57
CA LYS A 159 -26.27 11.59 6.90
C LYS A 159 -25.44 12.18 5.77
N VAL A 160 -24.74 11.35 5.02
CA VAL A 160 -23.94 11.73 3.84
C VAL A 160 -24.43 11.02 2.58
N GLY A 161 -24.12 11.60 1.42
CA GLY A 161 -24.42 10.96 0.14
C GLY A 161 -23.54 9.73 -0.09
N ARG A 162 -24.12 8.63 -0.58
CA ARG A 162 -23.41 7.42 -1.02
C ARG A 162 -23.94 6.92 -2.33
N ILE A 163 -23.06 6.42 -3.20
CA ILE A 163 -23.45 5.76 -4.45
C ILE A 163 -23.43 4.23 -4.34
N GLY A 164 -22.81 3.67 -3.30
CA GLY A 164 -22.68 2.22 -3.12
C GLY A 164 -21.71 1.59 -4.11
N ALA A 165 -20.58 2.21 -4.31
CA ALA A 165 -19.44 1.66 -5.05
C ALA A 165 -18.19 1.70 -4.16
N GLU A 166 -17.35 0.68 -4.32
CA GLU A 166 -16.02 0.65 -3.74
C GLU A 166 -15.06 1.35 -4.71
N ILE A 167 -14.44 2.43 -4.23
CA ILE A 167 -13.53 3.26 -5.04
C ILE A 167 -12.10 2.91 -4.67
N GLY A 168 -11.25 2.79 -5.67
CA GLY A 168 -9.81 2.63 -5.51
C GLY A 168 -9.03 3.60 -6.38
N THR A 169 -7.72 3.59 -6.23
CA THR A 169 -6.79 4.26 -7.13
C THR A 169 -6.72 3.52 -8.46
N GLY A 170 -6.20 4.17 -9.51
CA GLY A 170 -6.06 3.61 -10.84
C GLY A 170 -5.31 2.29 -10.92
N LYS A 171 -5.18 1.75 -12.12
CA LYS A 171 -4.43 0.51 -12.34
C LYS A 171 -2.97 0.73 -11.94
N PRO A 172 -2.39 -0.16 -11.11
CA PRO A 172 -0.97 -0.05 -10.82
C PRO A 172 -0.16 -0.22 -12.10
N VAL A 173 0.70 0.76 -12.38
CA VAL A 173 1.66 0.72 -13.47
C VAL A 173 3.00 0.30 -12.91
N TYR A 174 3.49 -0.85 -13.34
CA TYR A 174 4.82 -1.34 -12.98
C TYR A 174 5.81 -1.02 -14.08
N ARG A 175 6.97 -0.51 -13.71
CA ARG A 175 8.09 -0.29 -14.63
C ARG A 175 9.15 -1.36 -14.40
N ILE A 176 9.73 -1.86 -15.49
CA ILE A 176 10.87 -2.76 -15.41
C ILE A 176 12.12 -1.90 -15.18
N GLU A 177 12.74 -2.05 -14.02
CA GLU A 177 13.98 -1.36 -13.67
C GLU A 177 15.10 -2.39 -13.45
N HIS A 178 16.29 -2.08 -13.95
CA HIS A 178 17.50 -2.88 -13.71
C HIS A 178 18.16 -2.40 -12.42
N ILE A 179 17.70 -2.91 -11.30
CA ILE A 179 18.26 -2.58 -9.98
C ILE A 179 19.41 -3.53 -9.67
N SER A 180 20.52 -2.99 -9.14
CA SER A 180 21.62 -3.81 -8.65
C SER A 180 21.13 -4.79 -7.57
N PRO A 181 21.55 -6.07 -7.59
CA PRO A 181 21.16 -7.05 -6.56
C PRO A 181 21.49 -6.58 -5.14
N TRP A 182 22.62 -5.88 -4.95
CA TRP A 182 23.02 -5.35 -3.66
C TRP A 182 22.08 -4.24 -3.16
N THR A 183 21.65 -3.36 -4.04
CA THR A 183 20.67 -2.32 -3.74
C THR A 183 19.32 -2.96 -3.37
N GLN A 184 18.92 -4.01 -4.07
CA GLN A 184 17.69 -4.74 -3.77
C GLN A 184 17.75 -5.40 -2.39
N ILE A 185 18.84 -6.09 -2.05
CA ILE A 185 19.02 -6.71 -0.73
C ILE A 185 19.00 -5.63 0.37
N ALA A 186 19.72 -4.51 0.19
CA ALA A 186 19.73 -3.42 1.14
C ALA A 186 18.34 -2.82 1.37
N SER A 187 17.56 -2.60 0.31
CA SER A 187 16.20 -2.07 0.41
C SER A 187 15.25 -3.03 1.13
N VAL A 188 15.36 -4.35 0.86
CA VAL A 188 14.55 -5.36 1.56
C VAL A 188 14.94 -5.43 3.03
N LEU A 189 16.22 -5.37 3.37
CA LEU A 189 16.69 -5.35 4.76
C LEU A 189 16.15 -4.13 5.50
N GLU A 190 16.22 -2.95 4.90
CA GLU A 190 15.70 -1.71 5.49
C GLU A 190 14.17 -1.80 5.73
N ARG A 191 13.41 -2.28 4.74
CA ARG A 191 11.96 -2.50 4.87
C ARG A 191 11.64 -3.50 5.96
N THR A 192 12.40 -4.59 6.06
CA THR A 192 12.21 -5.60 7.09
C THR A 192 12.44 -5.01 8.49
N ILE A 193 13.53 -4.27 8.69
CA ILE A 193 13.83 -3.58 9.96
C ILE A 193 12.72 -2.57 10.28
N SER A 194 12.28 -1.77 9.31
CA SER A 194 11.20 -0.79 9.48
C SER A 194 9.87 -1.45 9.87
N THR A 195 9.55 -2.60 9.26
CA THR A 195 8.35 -3.39 9.58
C THR A 195 8.40 -3.92 11.01
N PHE A 196 9.52 -4.52 11.44
CA PHE A 196 9.69 -4.95 12.83
C PHE A 196 9.60 -3.77 13.80
N SER A 197 10.24 -2.65 13.48
CA SER A 197 10.15 -1.43 14.28
C SER A 197 8.70 -0.95 14.41
N ALA A 198 7.91 -0.97 13.32
CA ALA A 198 6.51 -0.60 13.32
C ALA A 198 5.66 -1.54 14.20
N LEU A 199 5.92 -2.85 14.15
CA LEU A 199 5.24 -3.85 14.97
C LEU A 199 5.54 -3.67 16.47
N PHE A 200 6.79 -3.39 16.85
CA PHE A 200 7.15 -3.10 18.24
C PHE A 200 6.52 -1.79 18.77
N HIS A 201 6.23 -0.85 17.89
CA HIS A 201 5.57 0.41 18.21
C HIS A 201 4.12 0.47 17.70
N SER A 202 3.40 -0.65 17.75
CA SER A 202 2.06 -0.82 17.18
C SER A 202 1.04 0.23 17.65
N LYS A 203 1.16 0.74 18.88
CA LYS A 203 0.30 1.81 19.41
C LYS A 203 0.50 3.15 18.69
N GLN A 204 1.70 3.40 18.15
CA GLN A 204 2.04 4.64 17.45
C GLN A 204 1.82 4.51 15.94
N THR A 205 2.18 3.36 15.37
CA THR A 205 2.08 3.09 13.94
C THR A 205 0.69 2.64 13.51
N GLY A 206 -0.09 2.03 14.41
CA GLY A 206 -1.36 1.36 14.10
C GLY A 206 -1.18 -0.01 13.42
N VAL A 207 0.07 -0.39 13.07
CA VAL A 207 0.39 -1.69 12.47
C VAL A 207 0.58 -2.73 13.56
N GLY A 208 -0.18 -3.81 13.50
CA GLY A 208 -0.14 -4.88 14.49
C GLY A 208 0.05 -6.27 13.87
N LEU A 209 0.18 -7.28 14.72
CA LEU A 209 0.30 -8.68 14.29
C LEU A 209 -0.87 -9.15 13.41
N LYS A 210 -2.04 -8.55 13.57
CA LYS A 210 -3.23 -8.80 12.75
C LYS A 210 -3.05 -8.37 11.28
N ASP A 211 -2.09 -7.48 10.99
CA ASP A 211 -1.86 -6.91 9.67
C ASP A 211 -0.80 -7.70 8.88
N LEU A 212 -0.15 -8.66 9.53
CA LEU A 212 0.75 -9.59 8.87
C LEU A 212 -0.01 -10.61 8.03
N SER A 213 0.57 -10.98 6.90
CA SER A 213 0.07 -12.06 6.05
C SER A 213 0.79 -13.38 6.39
N GLY A 214 0.01 -14.42 6.60
CA GLY A 214 0.50 -15.78 6.76
C GLY A 214 0.59 -16.54 5.44
N PRO A 215 0.85 -17.85 5.49
CA PRO A 215 0.98 -18.69 4.30
C PRO A 215 -0.22 -18.60 3.33
N PRO A 216 -1.50 -18.59 3.79
CA PRO A 216 -2.62 -18.43 2.88
C PRO A 216 -2.64 -17.08 2.16
N GLY A 217 -2.30 -15.98 2.86
CA GLY A 217 -2.22 -14.65 2.29
C GLY A 217 -1.09 -14.52 1.28
N ILE A 218 0.09 -15.06 1.60
CA ILE A 218 1.24 -15.10 0.69
C ILE A 218 0.90 -15.86 -0.60
N LEU A 219 0.24 -17.02 -0.49
CA LEU A 219 -0.20 -17.80 -1.64
C LEU A 219 -1.26 -17.06 -2.47
N ALA A 220 -2.18 -16.36 -1.81
CA ALA A 220 -3.18 -15.55 -2.50
C ALA A 220 -2.54 -14.41 -3.30
N ILE A 221 -1.57 -13.69 -2.72
CA ILE A 221 -0.81 -12.62 -3.41
C ILE A 221 -0.03 -13.21 -4.59
N LEU A 222 0.68 -14.33 -4.39
CA LEU A 222 1.41 -15.01 -5.46
C LEU A 222 0.48 -15.41 -6.61
N ALA A 223 -0.66 -16.01 -6.31
CA ALA A 223 -1.65 -16.40 -7.31
C ALA A 223 -2.22 -15.18 -8.05
N ALA A 224 -2.47 -14.06 -7.36
CA ALA A 224 -2.88 -12.81 -7.99
C ALA A 224 -1.82 -12.29 -8.97
N TYR A 225 -0.54 -12.33 -8.59
CA TYR A 225 0.57 -11.92 -9.46
C TYR A 225 0.76 -12.85 -10.66
N VAL A 226 0.67 -14.17 -10.49
CA VAL A 226 0.71 -15.14 -11.60
C VAL A 226 -0.40 -14.88 -12.62
N ASN A 227 -1.61 -14.58 -12.13
CA ASN A 227 -2.75 -14.27 -13.01
C ASN A 227 -2.62 -12.90 -13.70
N SER A 228 -1.86 -11.98 -13.13
CA SER A 228 -1.66 -10.63 -13.69
C SER A 228 -0.48 -10.61 -14.67
N ASP A 229 0.71 -10.99 -14.23
CA ASP A 229 1.94 -11.11 -15.04
C ASP A 229 2.97 -11.99 -14.29
N TRP A 230 3.55 -12.96 -14.99
CA TRP A 230 4.56 -13.87 -14.43
C TRP A 230 5.80 -13.16 -13.89
N ARG A 231 6.13 -11.96 -14.41
CA ARG A 231 7.27 -11.14 -13.95
C ARG A 231 7.04 -10.61 -12.54
N LEU A 232 5.81 -10.23 -12.21
CA LEU A 232 5.43 -9.83 -10.85
C LEU A 232 5.52 -11.00 -9.89
N ALA A 233 5.08 -12.18 -10.31
CA ALA A 233 5.22 -13.40 -9.53
C ALA A 233 6.69 -13.73 -9.25
N LEU A 234 7.56 -13.64 -10.28
CA LEU A 234 8.99 -13.85 -10.12
C LEU A 234 9.63 -12.82 -9.18
N SER A 235 9.32 -11.54 -9.35
CA SER A 235 9.78 -10.47 -8.46
C SER A 235 9.35 -10.70 -7.01
N PHE A 236 8.12 -11.14 -6.80
CA PHE A 236 7.60 -11.48 -5.48
C PHE A 236 8.32 -12.69 -4.87
N LEU A 237 8.60 -13.73 -5.66
CA LEU A 237 9.38 -14.88 -5.20
C LEU A 237 10.81 -14.48 -4.80
N VAL A 238 11.46 -13.60 -5.55
CA VAL A 238 12.78 -13.06 -5.19
C VAL A 238 12.69 -12.32 -3.86
N LEU A 239 11.70 -11.45 -3.68
CA LEU A 239 11.45 -10.75 -2.43
C LEU A 239 11.24 -11.70 -1.25
N LEU A 240 10.43 -12.76 -1.43
CA LEU A 240 10.19 -13.77 -0.39
C LEU A 240 11.48 -14.50 -0.01
N ASN A 241 12.30 -14.88 -0.99
CA ASN A 241 13.56 -15.57 -0.71
C ASN A 241 14.56 -14.69 0.05
N ILE A 242 14.67 -13.40 -0.31
CA ILE A 242 15.52 -12.45 0.43
C ILE A 242 15.00 -12.28 1.85
N ASN A 243 13.69 -12.10 2.05
CA ASN A 243 13.09 -12.00 3.37
C ASN A 243 13.33 -13.26 4.20
N LEU A 244 13.16 -14.45 3.61
CA LEU A 244 13.40 -15.73 4.28
C LEU A 244 14.87 -15.85 4.72
N ALA A 245 15.83 -15.46 3.87
CA ALA A 245 17.25 -15.44 4.22
C ALA A 245 17.53 -14.49 5.38
N ILE A 246 16.94 -13.27 5.36
CA ILE A 246 17.10 -12.30 6.45
C ILE A 246 16.52 -12.83 7.77
N ILE A 247 15.29 -13.39 7.72
CA ILE A 247 14.64 -13.94 8.92
C ILE A 247 15.43 -15.11 9.48
N ASN A 248 15.98 -15.98 8.63
CA ASN A 248 16.79 -17.11 9.07
C ASN A 248 18.10 -16.68 9.78
N LEU A 249 18.61 -15.48 9.52
CA LEU A 249 19.76 -14.92 10.23
C LEU A 249 19.42 -14.35 11.61
N PHE A 250 18.12 -14.23 11.96
CA PHE A 250 17.73 -13.74 13.30
C PHE A 250 18.19 -14.70 14.40
N PRO A 251 18.58 -14.17 15.58
CA PRO A 251 19.10 -14.96 16.70
C PRO A 251 17.98 -15.73 17.42
N MET A 252 17.20 -16.50 16.67
CA MET A 252 16.10 -17.33 17.18
C MET A 252 16.50 -18.81 17.17
N PRO A 253 16.26 -19.57 18.24
CA PRO A 253 16.79 -20.93 18.40
C PRO A 253 16.46 -21.91 17.27
N VAL A 254 15.31 -21.75 16.61
CA VAL A 254 14.83 -22.62 15.53
C VAL A 254 15.41 -22.23 14.15
N LEU A 255 16.00 -21.05 14.05
CA LEU A 255 16.54 -20.48 12.81
C LEU A 255 18.06 -20.64 12.77
N ASP A 256 18.65 -20.52 11.58
CA ASP A 256 20.12 -20.67 11.39
C ASP A 256 20.92 -19.68 12.24
N GLY A 257 20.42 -18.44 12.38
CA GLY A 257 21.03 -17.42 13.24
C GLY A 257 21.08 -17.83 14.72
N GLY A 258 20.08 -18.60 15.19
CA GLY A 258 20.09 -19.15 16.54
C GLY A 258 21.20 -20.18 16.75
N HIS A 259 21.48 -21.02 15.76
CA HIS A 259 22.60 -21.97 15.81
C HIS A 259 23.95 -21.24 15.82
N ILE A 260 24.08 -20.14 15.05
CA ILE A 260 25.28 -19.29 15.09
C ILE A 260 25.45 -18.70 16.49
N VAL A 261 24.40 -18.17 17.10
CA VAL A 261 24.46 -17.61 18.47
C VAL A 261 24.83 -18.68 19.48
N MET A 262 24.21 -19.88 19.40
CA MET A 262 24.56 -20.99 20.30
C MET A 262 26.03 -21.38 20.17
N ALA A 263 26.56 -21.50 18.95
CA ALA A 263 27.97 -21.80 18.70
C ALA A 263 28.91 -20.70 19.24
N CYS A 264 28.52 -19.43 19.12
CA CYS A 264 29.26 -18.31 19.71
C CYS A 264 29.28 -18.39 21.25
N VAL A 265 28.14 -18.71 21.86
CA VAL A 265 28.01 -18.90 23.32
C VAL A 265 28.89 -20.04 23.80
N GLU A 266 28.86 -21.22 23.14
CA GLU A 266 29.72 -22.37 23.45
C GLU A 266 31.21 -21.99 23.38
N ARG A 267 31.59 -21.25 22.38
CA ARG A 267 32.98 -20.77 22.21
C ARG A 267 33.40 -19.79 23.31
N LEU A 268 32.48 -18.90 23.74
CA LEU A 268 32.74 -17.95 24.83
C LEU A 268 32.89 -18.65 26.19
N PHE A 269 32.06 -19.63 26.46
CA PHE A 269 32.08 -20.36 27.72
C PHE A 269 33.08 -21.53 27.73
N GLY A 270 33.71 -21.87 26.61
CA GLY A 270 34.70 -22.94 26.48
C GLY A 270 34.16 -24.33 26.69
N ARG A 271 32.85 -24.51 26.72
CA ARG A 271 32.16 -25.81 26.93
C ARG A 271 30.88 -25.88 26.13
N PRO A 272 30.46 -27.06 25.64
CA PRO A 272 29.23 -27.26 24.93
C PRO A 272 28.01 -26.98 25.81
N LEU A 273 26.96 -26.42 25.23
CA LEU A 273 25.68 -26.25 25.91
C LEU A 273 25.03 -27.61 26.20
N PRO A 274 24.35 -27.79 27.36
CA PRO A 274 23.63 -29.01 27.64
C PRO A 274 22.60 -29.31 26.54
N GLY A 275 22.71 -30.49 25.90
CA GLY A 275 21.83 -30.87 24.79
C GLY A 275 20.33 -30.74 25.11
N ARG A 276 19.93 -31.08 26.35
CA ARG A 276 18.54 -30.92 26.81
C ARG A 276 18.07 -29.45 26.78
N LEU A 277 18.95 -28.50 27.13
CA LEU A 277 18.61 -27.08 27.10
C LEU A 277 18.35 -26.63 25.66
N VAL A 278 19.22 -27.02 24.73
CA VAL A 278 19.06 -26.69 23.29
C VAL A 278 17.78 -27.32 22.75
N GLU A 279 17.49 -28.59 23.07
CA GLU A 279 16.29 -29.29 22.62
C GLU A 279 15.00 -28.65 23.16
N TYR A 280 14.92 -28.32 24.45
CA TYR A 280 13.75 -27.67 25.04
C TYR A 280 13.54 -26.28 24.47
N THR A 281 14.62 -25.49 24.27
CA THR A 281 14.54 -24.15 23.70
C THR A 281 14.04 -24.22 22.26
N ASN A 282 14.60 -25.10 21.43
CA ASN A 282 14.15 -25.27 20.05
C ASN A 282 12.69 -25.73 20.00
N THR A 283 12.28 -26.70 20.83
CA THR A 283 10.90 -27.19 20.87
C THR A 283 9.92 -26.09 21.27
N ALA A 284 10.26 -25.33 22.31
CA ALA A 284 9.41 -24.21 22.77
C ALA A 284 9.24 -23.14 21.70
N PHE A 285 10.32 -22.74 21.03
CA PHE A 285 10.26 -21.78 19.93
C PHE A 285 9.55 -22.33 18.69
N ALA A 286 9.72 -23.60 18.36
CA ALA A 286 8.99 -24.24 17.27
C ALA A 286 7.47 -24.22 17.52
N MET A 287 7.03 -24.56 18.74
CA MET A 287 5.62 -24.48 19.11
C MET A 287 5.08 -23.04 19.06
N LEU A 288 5.86 -22.07 19.51
CA LEU A 288 5.50 -20.65 19.41
C LEU A 288 5.35 -20.20 17.96
N LEU A 289 6.28 -20.59 17.07
CA LEU A 289 6.19 -20.28 15.64
C LEU A 289 4.99 -20.94 14.98
N ILE A 290 4.70 -22.20 15.29
CA ILE A 290 3.52 -22.90 14.78
C ILE A 290 2.24 -22.19 15.25
N GLY A 291 2.14 -21.85 16.53
CA GLY A 291 1.02 -21.11 17.09
C GLY A 291 0.84 -19.75 16.43
N PHE A 292 1.93 -19.03 16.21
CA PHE A 292 1.93 -17.76 15.50
C PHE A 292 1.49 -17.93 14.03
N MET A 293 2.00 -18.93 13.31
CA MET A 293 1.57 -19.23 11.94
C MET A 293 0.07 -19.53 11.86
N LEU A 294 -0.45 -20.32 12.79
CA LEU A 294 -1.89 -20.64 12.85
C LEU A 294 -2.72 -19.38 13.12
N TYR A 295 -2.27 -18.52 14.05
CA TYR A 295 -2.93 -17.26 14.36
C TYR A 295 -3.01 -16.34 13.13
N VAL A 296 -1.89 -16.13 12.43
CA VAL A 296 -1.84 -15.26 11.23
C VAL A 296 -2.65 -15.87 10.09
N SER A 297 -2.55 -17.20 9.89
CA SER A 297 -3.35 -17.91 8.87
C SER A 297 -4.85 -17.78 9.11
N PHE A 298 -5.29 -17.83 10.36
CA PHE A 298 -6.69 -17.61 10.72
C PHE A 298 -7.16 -16.20 10.39
N ASN A 299 -6.32 -15.19 10.63
CA ASN A 299 -6.61 -13.81 10.24
C ASN A 299 -6.66 -13.63 8.71
N ASP A 300 -5.80 -14.32 7.95
CA ASP A 300 -5.84 -14.30 6.49
C ASP A 300 -7.17 -14.84 5.95
N VAL A 301 -7.65 -15.95 6.51
CA VAL A 301 -8.95 -16.54 6.12
C VAL A 301 -10.10 -15.55 6.35
N ARG A 302 -10.06 -14.82 7.47
CA ARG A 302 -11.05 -13.75 7.74
C ARG A 302 -10.98 -12.60 6.73
N ARG A 303 -9.80 -12.33 6.18
CA ARG A 303 -9.54 -11.29 5.17
C ARG A 303 -9.69 -11.80 3.73
N PHE A 304 -10.12 -13.02 3.51
CA PHE A 304 -10.18 -13.64 2.17
C PHE A 304 -11.01 -12.82 1.17
N SER A 305 -12.00 -12.06 1.62
CA SER A 305 -12.76 -11.14 0.77
C SER A 305 -11.89 -10.04 0.14
N LEU A 306 -10.85 -9.57 0.87
CA LEU A 306 -9.90 -8.58 0.37
C LEU A 306 -8.98 -9.19 -0.70
N PHE A 307 -8.49 -10.42 -0.48
CA PHE A 307 -7.67 -11.11 -1.46
C PHE A 307 -8.43 -11.37 -2.76
N ARG A 308 -9.73 -11.68 -2.69
CA ARG A 308 -10.57 -11.90 -3.87
C ARG A 308 -10.65 -10.67 -4.77
N SER A 309 -10.54 -9.46 -4.24
CA SER A 309 -10.52 -8.23 -5.04
C SER A 309 -9.19 -8.08 -5.82
N MET A 310 -8.08 -8.59 -5.30
CA MET A 310 -6.78 -8.54 -5.95
C MET A 310 -6.72 -9.41 -7.23
N PHE A 311 -7.45 -10.54 -7.27
CA PHE A 311 -7.51 -11.40 -8.45
C PHE A 311 -8.20 -10.76 -9.67
N LYS A 312 -8.93 -9.65 -9.48
CA LYS A 312 -9.62 -8.93 -10.55
C LYS A 312 -8.88 -7.68 -11.01
N GLN A 313 -7.69 -7.43 -10.47
CA GLN A 313 -6.92 -6.23 -10.77
C GLN A 313 -6.12 -6.44 -12.06
N GLU A 314 -6.46 -5.72 -13.12
CA GLU A 314 -5.63 -5.62 -14.31
C GLU A 314 -4.42 -4.75 -14.02
N VAL A 315 -3.24 -5.22 -14.40
CA VAL A 315 -1.95 -4.56 -14.19
C VAL A 315 -1.37 -4.17 -15.55
N THR A 316 -0.81 -2.97 -15.64
CA THR A 316 -0.07 -2.52 -16.81
C THR A 316 1.42 -2.54 -16.53
N ILE A 317 2.21 -3.19 -17.38
CA ILE A 317 3.68 -3.19 -17.29
C ILE A 317 4.23 -2.37 -18.45
N GLU A 318 4.88 -1.26 -18.14
CA GLU A 318 5.61 -0.45 -19.12
C GLU A 318 6.98 -1.08 -19.39
N LYS A 319 7.30 -1.24 -20.67
CA LYS A 319 8.67 -1.59 -21.07
C LYS A 319 9.58 -0.38 -20.86
N PRO A 320 10.85 -0.59 -20.51
CA PRO A 320 11.81 0.51 -20.48
C PRO A 320 11.85 1.15 -21.88
N GLU A 321 11.73 2.47 -21.90
CA GLU A 321 11.88 3.27 -23.11
C GLU A 321 13.29 2.97 -23.65
N SER A 322 13.38 2.40 -24.87
CA SER A 322 14.68 2.17 -25.52
C SER A 322 15.38 3.52 -25.62
N ALA A 323 16.59 3.61 -25.07
CA ALA A 323 17.41 4.80 -25.24
C ALA A 323 17.39 5.23 -26.71
N PRO A 324 17.28 6.53 -27.03
CA PRO A 324 17.28 6.99 -28.39
C PRO A 324 18.57 6.51 -29.04
N ASP A 325 18.40 5.79 -30.14
CA ASP A 325 19.49 5.25 -30.95
C ASP A 325 20.38 6.42 -31.34
N GLY A 326 21.58 6.45 -30.75
CA GLY A 326 22.57 7.49 -31.01
C GLY A 326 22.93 7.43 -32.49
N GLY A 327 22.33 8.32 -33.27
CA GLY A 327 22.64 8.46 -34.67
C GLY A 327 24.14 8.60 -34.89
N ARG A 328 24.65 7.71 -35.72
CA ARG A 328 25.98 7.81 -36.33
C ARG A 328 26.00 8.91 -37.36
#